data_e73d465a387c4026fd87d02ebb981431
#
_entry.id   e73d465a387c4026fd87d02ebb981431
#
_cell.length_a   1.000
_cell.length_b   1.000
_cell.length_c   1.000
_cell.angle_alpha   90.00
_cell.angle_beta   90.00
_cell.angle_gamma   90.00
#
_symmetry.space_group_name_H-M   'P 1'
#
loop_
_entity.id
_entity.type
_entity.pdbx_description
1 polymer ?
#
loop_
_entity_poly.entity_id
_entity_poly.type
_entity_poly.pdbx_seq_one_letter_code
_entity_poly.pdbx_strand_id
1 'polypeptide(L)'
;MLVAHPDDELIFFGGTIPTYAVERGMNVVVAYMSYSNTTRRSELLNGLWHLGVRQYPVIGSFADVYMKTLDEAYSRWRKKDSRAYVAELIRQYKPDVMLTHDINGEYGHGAHKLCASVAQYCAERTDDETFMPESAEKWGTWRVKKLYLHLGRENTITMDWRVPLSSMGGKTGLELAQEAYAFHITQHKTSFAVTDEGRTSNAKFSLVYSSVGEDCIGGDFFEHISPDDQNASDAETESTPTPAPTSTPTPVYDKVKADVAWPMAQPALDAYGYPLSGEHVYEDDDAGVWFYASPTLVVRIDRFFDQEAVLTWYEAQIYCDLNAERVGSILYNPQKPQSKHVQAALIAKQNQTVWGMNTDYYTYRVGRKAITGMVIRNGQVFYDRVPEANRHQFPNLDTLAMLEDGSWHVFHSDEHTAQEYLDMGAVDVFSFGPYLIREGEINPFLAEMTNGLTPQPRCAIGMVEPGHYFAALAEGRIRNVSVGVSVAQMAEWMQKGGCTEALNLDGGQTAVMTFMGKQISRIGKYDGGKTSARATSEIIGVGRSDLIDPNAK
;
A
#
# COMPACT_ATOMS: atom_id res chain seq x y z
N MET A 1 22.08 7.34 5.96
CA MET A 1 21.75 6.47 7.12
C MET A 1 22.59 6.91 8.31
N LEU A 2 21.96 7.16 9.46
CA LEU A 2 22.63 7.54 10.70
C LEU A 2 22.43 6.44 11.77
N VAL A 3 23.50 5.84 12.25
CA VAL A 3 23.47 4.77 13.26
C VAL A 3 24.36 5.09 14.45
N ALA A 4 24.06 4.49 15.61
CA ALA A 4 24.78 4.76 16.83
C ALA A 4 26.13 4.03 16.89
N HIS A 5 26.15 2.73 16.61
CA HIS A 5 27.33 1.87 16.79
C HIS A 5 27.61 1.02 15.56
N PRO A 6 28.86 0.53 15.38
CA PRO A 6 29.18 -0.47 14.38
C PRO A 6 28.44 -1.81 14.66
N ASP A 7 27.60 -2.26 13.80
CA ASP A 7 26.70 -3.40 13.74
C ASP A 7 25.21 -3.02 13.55
N ASP A 8 24.82 -1.85 14.04
CA ASP A 8 23.45 -1.34 13.91
C ASP A 8 22.99 -1.26 12.45
N GLU A 9 23.89 -0.88 11.54
CA GLU A 9 23.64 -0.75 10.10
C GLU A 9 23.19 -2.07 9.48
N LEU A 10 23.63 -3.20 10.03
CA LEU A 10 23.24 -4.53 9.56
C LEU A 10 22.01 -5.06 10.26
N ILE A 11 21.97 -4.89 11.57
CA ILE A 11 20.88 -5.42 12.39
C ILE A 11 19.54 -4.73 12.03
N PHE A 12 19.55 -3.40 11.89
CA PHE A 12 18.33 -2.60 11.76
C PHE A 12 18.08 -2.04 10.35
N PHE A 13 19.11 -2.07 9.46
CA PHE A 13 19.01 -1.44 8.14
C PHE A 13 19.65 -2.29 7.03
N GLY A 14 20.11 -3.49 7.33
CA GLY A 14 20.96 -4.28 6.44
C GLY A 14 20.37 -4.52 5.04
N GLY A 15 19.08 -4.82 4.94
CA GLY A 15 18.40 -5.02 3.66
C GLY A 15 18.33 -3.75 2.80
N THR A 16 18.29 -2.58 3.43
CA THR A 16 18.27 -1.28 2.73
C THR A 16 19.54 -1.05 1.91
N ILE A 17 20.70 -1.39 2.49
CA ILE A 17 22.00 -1.02 1.91
C ILE A 17 22.23 -1.66 0.53
N PRO A 18 22.18 -2.99 0.34
CA PRO A 18 22.44 -3.60 -0.97
C PRO A 18 21.33 -3.25 -1.97
N THR A 19 20.09 -3.11 -1.51
CA THR A 19 18.96 -2.75 -2.37
C THR A 19 19.13 -1.36 -2.98
N TYR A 20 19.47 -0.37 -2.17
CA TYR A 20 19.58 1.01 -2.69
C TYR A 20 20.97 1.32 -3.25
N ALA A 21 22.05 0.85 -2.62
CA ALA A 21 23.40 1.16 -3.07
C ALA A 21 23.80 0.41 -4.34
N VAL A 22 23.38 -0.85 -4.51
CA VAL A 22 23.85 -1.71 -5.60
C VAL A 22 22.75 -1.95 -6.63
N GLU A 23 21.57 -2.46 -6.22
CA GLU A 23 20.52 -2.79 -7.17
C GLU A 23 19.94 -1.53 -7.81
N ARG A 24 19.74 -0.46 -7.03
CA ARG A 24 19.20 0.83 -7.52
C ARG A 24 20.28 1.85 -7.89
N GLY A 25 21.56 1.57 -7.63
CA GLY A 25 22.68 2.45 -7.96
C GLY A 25 22.67 3.82 -7.24
N MET A 26 22.02 3.91 -6.08
CA MET A 26 21.91 5.14 -5.33
C MET A 26 23.12 5.39 -4.44
N ASN A 27 23.41 6.66 -4.14
CA ASN A 27 24.48 7.02 -3.22
C ASN A 27 24.02 6.80 -1.77
N VAL A 28 24.45 5.71 -1.14
CA VAL A 28 24.13 5.38 0.26
C VAL A 28 25.32 5.71 1.16
N VAL A 29 25.19 6.75 1.96
CA VAL A 29 26.17 7.14 2.98
C VAL A 29 25.77 6.56 4.33
N VAL A 30 26.65 5.75 4.95
CA VAL A 30 26.44 5.26 6.31
C VAL A 30 27.30 6.06 7.28
N ALA A 31 26.65 6.72 8.25
CA ALA A 31 27.30 7.54 9.27
C ALA A 31 27.05 6.96 10.65
N TYR A 32 28.12 6.78 11.39
CA TYR A 32 28.14 6.30 12.78
C TYR A 32 28.36 7.46 13.73
N MET A 33 27.64 7.48 14.85
CA MET A 33 27.94 8.41 15.94
C MET A 33 29.25 8.03 16.63
N SER A 34 29.47 6.73 16.84
CA SER A 34 30.62 6.24 17.61
C SER A 34 31.33 5.07 16.92
N TYR A 35 32.54 4.82 17.37
CA TYR A 35 33.20 3.54 17.19
C TYR A 35 34.04 3.21 18.44
N SER A 36 34.21 1.92 18.77
CA SER A 36 34.91 1.55 20.00
C SER A 36 36.40 1.27 19.82
N ASN A 37 36.79 0.61 18.76
CA ASN A 37 38.18 0.20 18.52
C ASN A 37 38.44 -0.18 17.05
N THR A 38 39.69 -0.44 16.75
CA THR A 38 40.13 -0.82 15.38
C THR A 38 39.56 -2.13 14.90
N THR A 39 39.26 -3.10 15.79
CA THR A 39 38.64 -4.38 15.42
C THR A 39 37.23 -4.16 14.93
N ARG A 40 36.39 -3.47 15.70
CA ARG A 40 35.01 -3.16 15.29
C ARG A 40 34.96 -2.30 14.03
N ARG A 41 35.92 -1.41 13.84
CA ARG A 41 36.05 -0.65 12.60
C ARG A 41 36.33 -1.57 11.39
N SER A 42 37.20 -2.56 11.56
CA SER A 42 37.47 -3.53 10.49
C SER A 42 36.26 -4.41 10.21
N GLU A 43 35.54 -4.80 11.24
CA GLU A 43 34.30 -5.58 11.13
C GLU A 43 33.24 -4.82 10.32
N LEU A 44 32.94 -3.55 10.65
CA LEU A 44 31.98 -2.74 9.92
C LEU A 44 32.39 -2.51 8.45
N LEU A 45 33.69 -2.28 8.18
CA LEU A 45 34.17 -2.10 6.81
C LEU A 45 34.01 -3.37 5.97
N ASN A 46 34.28 -4.54 6.54
CA ASN A 46 34.06 -5.81 5.87
C ASN A 46 32.58 -6.08 5.61
N GLY A 47 31.70 -5.80 6.58
CA GLY A 47 30.26 -5.91 6.43
C GLY A 47 29.71 -5.01 5.32
N LEU A 48 30.04 -3.73 5.34
CA LEU A 48 29.65 -2.77 4.31
C LEU A 48 30.20 -3.14 2.92
N TRP A 49 31.45 -3.58 2.85
CA TRP A 49 32.04 -4.06 1.59
C TRP A 49 31.29 -5.25 1.02
N HIS A 50 30.89 -6.20 1.87
CA HIS A 50 30.09 -7.36 1.48
C HIS A 50 28.74 -6.95 0.90
N LEU A 51 28.11 -5.91 1.47
CA LEU A 51 26.85 -5.34 0.97
C LEU A 51 27.02 -4.48 -0.30
N GLY A 52 28.22 -4.37 -0.83
CA GLY A 52 28.49 -3.62 -2.06
C GLY A 52 28.78 -2.13 -1.87
N VAL A 53 28.82 -1.61 -0.63
CA VAL A 53 29.22 -0.22 -0.37
C VAL A 53 30.71 -0.06 -0.66
N ARG A 54 31.05 0.91 -1.52
CA ARG A 54 32.44 1.22 -1.92
C ARG A 54 32.91 2.57 -1.39
N GLN A 55 31.98 3.38 -0.90
CA GLN A 55 32.30 4.59 -0.18
C GLN A 55 32.73 4.30 1.25
N TYR A 56 33.72 5.05 1.74
CA TYR A 56 34.13 4.94 3.13
C TYR A 56 33.05 5.55 4.04
N PRO A 57 32.61 4.84 5.08
CA PRO A 57 31.58 5.34 5.98
C PRO A 57 32.08 6.52 6.82
N VAL A 58 31.17 7.36 7.28
CA VAL A 58 31.50 8.44 8.18
C VAL A 58 31.50 7.92 9.62
N ILE A 59 32.61 8.08 10.33
CA ILE A 59 32.77 7.56 11.68
C ILE A 59 32.95 8.74 12.64
N GLY A 60 31.97 8.94 13.53
CA GLY A 60 32.02 9.95 14.56
C GLY A 60 32.98 9.63 15.70
N SER A 61 33.22 10.60 16.54
CA SER A 61 34.17 10.52 17.65
C SER A 61 33.54 10.31 19.03
N PHE A 62 32.22 10.03 19.07
CA PHE A 62 31.52 9.82 20.34
C PHE A 62 31.91 8.47 20.95
N ALA A 63 31.96 8.41 22.28
CA ALA A 63 32.34 7.19 22.98
C ALA A 63 31.25 6.10 22.84
N ASP A 64 31.67 4.89 22.51
CA ASP A 64 30.80 3.71 22.48
C ASP A 64 30.58 3.22 23.92
N VAL A 65 29.49 3.65 24.52
CA VAL A 65 29.10 3.32 25.91
C VAL A 65 27.60 3.02 25.98
N TYR A 66 27.24 2.03 26.78
CA TYR A 66 25.84 1.70 26.99
C TYR A 66 25.14 2.80 27.82
N MET A 67 23.99 3.23 27.32
CA MET A 67 23.13 4.25 27.93
C MET A 67 21.68 3.78 27.93
N LYS A 68 20.95 4.03 29.02
CA LYS A 68 19.57 3.55 29.17
C LYS A 68 18.52 4.58 28.75
N THR A 69 18.84 5.86 28.93
CA THR A 69 17.87 6.94 28.70
C THR A 69 18.42 7.96 27.71
N LEU A 70 17.49 8.72 27.09
CA LEU A 70 17.85 9.84 26.23
C LEU A 70 18.64 10.92 26.98
N ASP A 71 18.28 11.20 28.25
CA ASP A 71 18.95 12.20 29.07
C ASP A 71 20.39 11.77 29.41
N GLU A 72 20.60 10.48 29.70
CA GLU A 72 21.94 9.93 29.87
C GLU A 72 22.77 10.07 28.60
N ALA A 73 22.18 9.77 27.44
CA ALA A 73 22.84 9.90 26.15
C ALA A 73 23.22 11.37 25.85
N TYR A 74 22.32 12.30 26.09
CA TYR A 74 22.61 13.73 25.95
C TYR A 74 23.65 14.25 26.97
N SER A 75 23.74 13.66 28.11
CA SER A 75 24.80 13.97 29.10
C SER A 75 26.17 13.48 28.64
N ARG A 76 26.23 12.25 28.07
CA ARG A 76 27.46 11.61 27.62
C ARG A 76 27.99 12.18 26.30
N TRP A 77 27.11 12.34 25.33
CA TRP A 77 27.46 12.80 23.98
C TRP A 77 27.21 14.30 23.79
N ARG A 78 26.90 15.03 24.81
CA ARG A 78 26.57 16.46 24.85
C ARG A 78 25.62 16.91 23.73
N LYS A 79 24.47 17.37 24.13
CA LYS A 79 23.35 17.72 23.21
C LYS A 79 23.78 18.68 22.07
N LYS A 80 24.64 19.66 22.39
CA LYS A 80 25.15 20.62 21.40
C LYS A 80 26.04 19.93 20.36
N ASP A 81 26.95 19.06 20.81
CA ASP A 81 27.94 18.43 19.91
C ASP A 81 27.28 17.39 19.01
N SER A 82 26.33 16.58 19.55
CA SER A 82 25.60 15.61 18.75
C SER A 82 24.73 16.30 17.67
N ARG A 83 24.10 17.44 17.99
CA ARG A 83 23.36 18.23 17.02
C ARG A 83 24.26 18.88 15.98
N ALA A 84 25.42 19.41 16.36
CA ALA A 84 26.38 19.99 15.44
C ALA A 84 26.91 18.94 14.46
N TYR A 85 27.24 17.76 14.93
CA TYR A 85 27.71 16.65 14.10
C TYR A 85 26.65 16.23 13.07
N VAL A 86 25.40 16.01 13.49
CA VAL A 86 24.33 15.59 12.57
C VAL A 86 23.94 16.71 11.59
N ALA A 87 23.94 17.96 12.03
CA ALA A 87 23.68 19.10 11.13
C ALA A 87 24.79 19.23 10.07
N GLU A 88 26.05 19.04 10.45
CA GLU A 88 27.19 19.03 9.51
C GLU A 88 27.06 17.87 8.51
N LEU A 89 26.72 16.66 8.96
CA LEU A 89 26.47 15.51 8.08
C LEU A 89 25.40 15.79 7.05
N ILE A 90 24.24 16.35 7.47
CA ILE A 90 23.14 16.68 6.56
C ILE A 90 23.60 17.66 5.50
N ARG A 91 24.31 18.72 5.88
CA ARG A 91 24.76 19.74 4.94
C ARG A 91 25.88 19.28 4.03
N GLN A 92 26.78 18.46 4.53
CA GLN A 92 27.90 17.91 3.76
C GLN A 92 27.46 16.90 2.71
N TYR A 93 26.56 15.98 3.10
CA TYR A 93 26.15 14.87 2.23
C TYR A 93 24.81 15.11 1.51
N LYS A 94 24.09 16.15 1.90
CA LYS A 94 22.84 16.61 1.26
C LYS A 94 21.85 15.48 0.97
N PRO A 95 21.47 14.67 1.98
CA PRO A 95 20.60 13.52 1.77
C PRO A 95 19.18 13.96 1.40
N ASP A 96 18.61 13.34 0.38
CA ASP A 96 17.18 13.45 0.12
C ASP A 96 16.38 12.68 1.17
N VAL A 97 16.84 11.48 1.49
CA VAL A 97 16.21 10.60 2.49
C VAL A 97 17.21 10.28 3.60
N MET A 98 16.74 10.37 4.83
CA MET A 98 17.47 9.93 6.01
C MET A 98 16.77 8.75 6.67
N LEU A 99 17.55 7.78 7.11
CA LEU A 99 17.11 6.66 7.94
C LEU A 99 17.89 6.67 9.25
N THR A 100 17.21 6.43 10.37
CA THR A 100 17.85 6.28 11.67
C THR A 100 17.00 5.43 12.63
N HIS A 101 17.45 5.27 13.84
CA HIS A 101 16.90 4.42 14.90
C HIS A 101 15.46 4.75 15.34
N ASP A 102 14.85 3.82 16.08
CA ASP A 102 13.57 4.01 16.77
C ASP A 102 13.68 5.14 17.82
N ILE A 103 12.67 5.99 17.89
CA ILE A 103 12.58 7.06 18.89
C ILE A 103 12.59 6.53 20.34
N ASN A 104 12.12 5.30 20.54
CA ASN A 104 12.17 4.62 21.84
C ASN A 104 13.50 3.86 22.06
N GLY A 105 14.35 3.85 21.04
CA GLY A 105 15.57 3.07 20.95
C GLY A 105 15.28 1.57 20.85
N GLU A 106 15.90 0.88 19.91
CA GLU A 106 15.82 -0.58 19.87
C GLU A 106 16.30 -1.12 21.21
N TYR A 107 15.56 -2.07 21.76
CA TYR A 107 15.78 -2.60 23.12
C TYR A 107 15.98 -1.55 24.24
N GLY A 108 15.53 -0.30 24.00
CA GLY A 108 15.58 0.78 24.98
C GLY A 108 16.91 1.54 25.07
N HIS A 109 17.86 1.31 24.12
CA HIS A 109 19.18 1.92 24.15
C HIS A 109 19.14 3.45 24.00
N GLY A 110 19.79 4.17 24.93
CA GLY A 110 19.79 5.65 24.97
C GLY A 110 20.47 6.29 23.75
N ALA A 111 21.55 5.69 23.23
CA ALA A 111 22.23 6.20 22.04
C ALA A 111 21.33 6.15 20.80
N HIS A 112 20.53 5.08 20.63
CA HIS A 112 19.56 4.96 19.54
C HIS A 112 18.46 6.03 19.65
N LYS A 113 17.93 6.26 20.86
CA LYS A 113 16.99 7.36 21.14
C LYS A 113 17.59 8.72 20.78
N LEU A 114 18.88 8.91 21.05
CA LEU A 114 19.56 10.16 20.74
C LEU A 114 19.68 10.32 19.22
N CYS A 115 20.08 9.30 18.47
CA CYS A 115 20.15 9.35 17.00
C CYS A 115 18.81 9.78 16.40
N ALA A 116 17.72 9.15 16.79
CA ALA A 116 16.37 9.51 16.34
C ALA A 116 16.00 10.96 16.71
N SER A 117 16.20 11.37 17.96
CA SER A 117 15.86 12.70 18.44
C SER A 117 16.70 13.81 17.79
N VAL A 118 17.99 13.57 17.53
CA VAL A 118 18.86 14.56 16.90
C VAL A 118 18.61 14.63 15.42
N ALA A 119 18.37 13.51 14.74
CA ALA A 119 18.04 13.50 13.32
C ALA A 119 16.74 14.29 13.03
N GLN A 120 15.67 14.05 13.80
CA GLN A 120 14.43 14.83 13.69
C GLN A 120 14.68 16.33 13.91
N TYR A 121 15.39 16.68 14.98
CA TYR A 121 15.68 18.07 15.32
C TYR A 121 16.48 18.78 14.23
N CYS A 122 17.46 18.11 13.61
CA CYS A 122 18.31 18.70 12.58
C CYS A 122 17.62 18.73 11.20
N ALA A 123 16.91 17.66 10.80
CA ALA A 123 16.24 17.58 9.50
C ALA A 123 15.27 18.74 9.23
N GLU A 124 14.60 19.23 10.29
CA GLU A 124 13.68 20.35 10.22
C GLU A 124 14.38 21.74 10.15
N ARG A 125 15.71 21.81 10.35
CA ARG A 125 16.40 23.09 10.61
C ARG A 125 17.65 23.33 9.77
N THR A 126 18.14 22.34 9.05
CA THR A 126 19.40 22.45 8.29
C THR A 126 19.28 23.29 7.01
N ASP A 127 18.07 23.65 6.63
CA ASP A 127 17.80 24.65 5.57
C ASP A 127 17.87 26.10 6.06
N ASP A 128 17.96 26.34 7.37
CA ASP A 128 18.15 27.67 7.98
C ASP A 128 19.64 27.93 8.22
N GLU A 129 20.20 28.96 7.59
CA GLU A 129 21.61 29.35 7.73
C GLU A 129 22.00 29.79 9.15
N THR A 130 21.02 30.25 9.95
CA THR A 130 21.26 30.67 11.33
C THR A 130 21.37 29.48 12.30
N PHE A 131 20.87 28.32 11.91
CA PHE A 131 21.02 27.10 12.68
C PHE A 131 22.40 26.48 12.44
N MET A 132 23.20 26.34 13.49
CA MET A 132 24.59 25.84 13.41
C MET A 132 25.39 26.54 12.28
N PRO A 133 25.59 27.87 12.36
CA PRO A 133 26.06 28.69 11.27
C PRO A 133 27.44 28.28 10.73
N GLU A 134 28.32 27.73 11.57
CA GLU A 134 29.65 27.24 11.15
C GLU A 134 29.54 26.15 10.07
N SER A 135 28.57 25.22 10.20
CA SER A 135 28.36 24.18 9.19
C SER A 135 27.61 24.71 7.98
N ALA A 136 26.75 25.74 8.14
CA ALA A 136 26.07 26.41 7.04
C ALA A 136 27.06 27.21 6.17
N GLU A 137 27.99 27.91 6.77
CA GLU A 137 29.06 28.63 6.09
C GLU A 137 29.96 27.67 5.27
N LYS A 138 30.26 26.50 5.86
CA LYS A 138 31.18 25.51 5.25
C LYS A 138 30.57 24.72 4.11
N TRP A 139 29.29 24.32 4.23
CA TRP A 139 28.65 23.34 3.33
C TRP A 139 27.41 23.87 2.61
N GLY A 140 26.95 25.09 2.94
CA GLY A 140 25.66 25.62 2.54
C GLY A 140 24.51 25.03 3.38
N THR A 141 23.31 25.45 3.07
CA THR A 141 22.08 24.91 3.67
C THR A 141 21.57 23.70 2.90
N TRP A 142 20.80 22.86 3.56
CA TRP A 142 20.15 21.72 2.92
C TRP A 142 18.83 21.38 3.60
N ARG A 143 17.78 21.14 2.80
CA ARG A 143 16.51 20.62 3.28
C ARG A 143 16.43 19.13 3.01
N VAL A 144 16.37 18.31 4.05
CA VAL A 144 16.06 16.88 3.94
C VAL A 144 14.65 16.73 3.40
N LYS A 145 14.44 15.87 2.41
CA LYS A 145 13.11 15.65 1.86
C LYS A 145 12.28 14.72 2.74
N LYS A 146 12.89 13.63 3.22
CA LYS A 146 12.23 12.67 4.10
C LYS A 146 13.14 12.13 5.20
N LEU A 147 12.57 11.92 6.37
CA LEU A 147 13.23 11.23 7.48
C LEU A 147 12.36 10.06 7.96
N TYR A 148 12.92 8.88 7.95
CA TYR A 148 12.30 7.68 8.50
C TYR A 148 13.01 7.21 9.77
N LEU A 149 12.22 6.82 10.75
CA LEU A 149 12.70 6.13 11.94
C LEU A 149 12.40 4.64 11.85
N HIS A 150 13.31 3.83 12.31
CA HIS A 150 13.11 2.40 12.45
C HIS A 150 12.01 2.11 13.47
N LEU A 151 11.14 1.11 13.22
CA LEU A 151 10.08 0.62 14.12
C LEU A 151 9.04 1.65 14.63
N GLY A 152 8.90 2.80 14.01
CA GLY A 152 7.87 3.77 14.36
C GLY A 152 6.45 3.18 14.27
N ARG A 153 5.45 3.90 14.79
CA ARG A 153 4.06 3.41 14.91
C ARG A 153 3.07 4.11 14.00
N GLU A 154 3.41 5.27 13.50
CA GLU A 154 2.57 6.12 12.65
C GLU A 154 3.24 6.27 11.29
N ASN A 155 2.48 6.44 10.22
CA ASN A 155 2.98 6.58 8.85
C ASN A 155 4.04 5.51 8.51
N THR A 156 3.69 4.24 8.75
CA THR A 156 4.65 3.14 8.66
C THR A 156 4.70 2.57 7.26
N ILE A 157 5.91 2.31 6.79
CA ILE A 157 6.17 1.51 5.61
C ILE A 157 6.84 0.20 6.01
N THR A 158 6.61 -0.85 5.24
CA THR A 158 7.28 -2.14 5.41
C THR A 158 7.96 -2.49 4.10
N MET A 159 9.28 -2.59 4.15
CA MET A 159 10.09 -2.92 2.99
C MET A 159 10.17 -4.43 2.81
N ASP A 160 10.25 -4.87 1.57
CA ASP A 160 10.50 -6.28 1.25
C ASP A 160 11.98 -6.50 0.92
N TRP A 161 12.69 -7.09 1.86
CA TRP A 161 14.11 -7.44 1.67
C TRP A 161 14.32 -8.86 1.15
N ARG A 162 13.25 -9.57 0.77
CA ARG A 162 13.31 -10.94 0.24
C ARG A 162 13.25 -10.97 -1.28
N VAL A 163 13.12 -9.81 -1.92
CA VAL A 163 13.23 -9.69 -3.37
C VAL A 163 14.67 -10.00 -3.80
N PRO A 164 14.89 -10.94 -4.75
CA PRO A 164 16.22 -11.23 -5.27
C PRO A 164 16.82 -10.02 -5.99
N LEU A 165 18.06 -9.68 -5.67
CA LEU A 165 18.80 -8.58 -6.26
C LEU A 165 19.65 -9.10 -7.42
N SER A 166 19.33 -8.69 -8.64
CA SER A 166 19.98 -9.16 -9.87
C SER A 166 21.47 -8.80 -9.92
N SER A 167 21.80 -7.60 -9.43
CA SER A 167 23.16 -7.09 -9.31
C SER A 167 24.01 -7.77 -8.22
N MET A 168 23.35 -8.55 -7.34
CA MET A 168 24.00 -9.29 -6.25
C MET A 168 23.90 -10.81 -6.43
N GLY A 169 23.81 -11.27 -7.68
CA GLY A 169 23.77 -12.69 -8.03
C GLY A 169 22.49 -13.41 -7.62
N GLY A 170 21.38 -12.68 -7.49
CA GLY A 170 20.07 -13.22 -7.13
C GLY A 170 19.88 -13.47 -5.63
N LYS A 171 20.81 -13.04 -4.78
CA LYS A 171 20.61 -13.04 -3.32
C LYS A 171 19.67 -11.93 -2.92
N THR A 172 18.93 -12.13 -1.85
CA THR A 172 18.04 -11.14 -1.28
C THR A 172 18.80 -10.14 -0.38
N GLY A 173 18.24 -8.96 -0.19
CA GLY A 173 18.80 -7.97 0.74
C GLY A 173 18.93 -8.52 2.16
N LEU A 174 17.97 -9.35 2.60
CA LEU A 174 18.02 -10.01 3.91
C LEU A 174 19.18 -11.02 4.03
N GLU A 175 19.35 -11.90 3.04
CA GLU A 175 20.45 -12.88 3.02
C GLU A 175 21.81 -12.18 3.05
N LEU A 176 21.99 -11.14 2.24
CA LEU A 176 23.21 -10.36 2.19
C LEU A 176 23.50 -9.69 3.55
N ALA A 177 22.49 -9.12 4.20
CA ALA A 177 22.64 -8.52 5.53
C ALA A 177 23.03 -9.56 6.59
N GLN A 178 22.45 -10.75 6.54
CA GLN A 178 22.80 -11.87 7.43
C GLN A 178 24.23 -12.34 7.21
N GLU A 179 24.67 -12.48 5.97
CA GLU A 179 26.05 -12.82 5.62
C GLU A 179 27.03 -11.72 6.06
N ALA A 180 26.66 -10.44 5.85
CA ALA A 180 27.48 -9.30 6.27
C ALA A 180 27.64 -9.23 7.81
N TYR A 181 26.61 -9.57 8.56
CA TYR A 181 26.67 -9.59 10.02
C TYR A 181 27.65 -10.63 10.55
N ALA A 182 27.95 -11.68 9.79
CA ALA A 182 28.96 -12.65 10.17
C ALA A 182 30.38 -12.05 10.30
N PHE A 183 30.66 -10.88 9.70
CA PHE A 183 31.93 -10.17 9.88
C PHE A 183 32.05 -9.45 11.24
N HIS A 184 30.92 -9.23 11.95
CA HIS A 184 30.92 -8.62 13.30
C HIS A 184 31.19 -9.65 14.40
N ILE A 185 32.36 -10.29 14.33
CA ILE A 185 32.78 -11.40 15.20
C ILE A 185 32.70 -11.03 16.68
N THR A 186 33.06 -9.78 17.03
CA THR A 186 32.98 -9.30 18.40
C THR A 186 31.57 -9.22 18.96
N GLN A 187 30.55 -9.22 18.09
CA GLN A 187 29.12 -9.11 18.42
C GLN A 187 28.37 -10.44 18.45
N HIS A 188 28.96 -11.53 17.97
CA HIS A 188 28.34 -12.86 17.94
C HIS A 188 27.95 -13.42 19.31
N LYS A 189 28.40 -12.83 20.39
CA LYS A 189 28.02 -13.19 21.76
C LYS A 189 26.69 -12.57 22.21
N THR A 190 26.17 -11.64 21.42
CA THR A 190 24.87 -11.00 21.68
C THR A 190 23.73 -11.87 21.15
N SER A 191 22.53 -11.65 21.65
CA SER A 191 21.32 -12.35 21.18
C SER A 191 20.68 -11.67 19.97
N PHE A 192 21.39 -10.73 19.33
CA PHE A 192 20.86 -10.02 18.16
C PHE A 192 21.01 -10.84 16.90
N ALA A 193 19.99 -10.78 16.06
CA ALA A 193 19.98 -11.40 14.75
C ALA A 193 19.45 -10.41 13.71
N VAL A 194 20.00 -10.48 12.51
CA VAL A 194 19.46 -9.74 11.35
C VAL A 194 18.20 -10.45 10.89
N THR A 195 17.07 -9.77 11.00
CA THR A 195 15.76 -10.33 10.67
C THR A 195 14.81 -9.24 10.15
N ASP A 196 13.97 -9.59 9.21
CA ASP A 196 12.86 -8.75 8.71
C ASP A 196 11.56 -8.96 9.50
N GLU A 197 11.58 -9.80 10.53
CA GLU A 197 10.43 -10.15 11.34
C GLU A 197 10.59 -9.78 12.83
N GLY A 198 9.46 -9.72 13.53
CA GLY A 198 9.45 -9.57 14.99
C GLY A 198 9.72 -8.14 15.47
N ARG A 199 10.26 -8.05 16.69
CA ARG A 199 10.41 -6.78 17.45
C ARG A 199 11.55 -5.91 16.95
N THR A 200 12.49 -6.47 16.22
CA THR A 200 13.68 -5.79 15.68
C THR A 200 13.76 -5.96 14.17
N SER A 201 12.60 -6.06 13.52
CA SER A 201 12.51 -6.21 12.06
C SER A 201 13.20 -5.07 11.35
N ASN A 202 14.22 -5.35 10.56
CA ASN A 202 14.96 -4.36 9.76
C ASN A 202 14.19 -3.85 8.54
N ALA A 203 12.95 -4.31 8.35
CA ALA A 203 12.10 -3.94 7.23
C ALA A 203 11.04 -2.88 7.56
N LYS A 204 10.89 -2.46 8.84
CA LYS A 204 9.82 -1.57 9.30
C LYS A 204 10.32 -0.19 9.64
N PHE A 205 9.73 0.81 8.99
CA PHE A 205 10.09 2.20 9.17
C PHE A 205 8.85 3.08 9.31
N SER A 206 9.03 4.28 9.82
CA SER A 206 7.98 5.28 10.01
C SER A 206 8.46 6.62 9.45
N LEU A 207 7.68 7.21 8.55
CA LEU A 207 7.92 8.56 8.06
C LEU A 207 7.58 9.57 9.16
N VAL A 208 8.58 10.26 9.69
CA VAL A 208 8.40 11.23 10.79
C VAL A 208 8.59 12.69 10.37
N TYR A 209 9.18 12.91 9.22
CA TYR A 209 9.32 14.22 8.60
C TYR A 209 9.32 14.07 7.08
N SER A 210 8.56 14.95 6.42
CA SER A 210 8.56 15.07 4.97
C SER A 210 8.33 16.51 4.56
N SER A 211 9.11 16.99 3.60
CA SER A 211 8.92 18.26 2.91
C SER A 211 8.28 18.08 1.52
N VAL A 212 7.97 16.84 1.13
CA VAL A 212 7.45 16.46 -0.20
C VAL A 212 6.09 15.74 -0.14
N GLY A 213 5.45 15.71 1.01
CA GLY A 213 4.18 15.02 1.25
C GLY A 213 4.33 13.70 2.00
N GLU A 214 3.20 13.13 2.39
CA GLU A 214 3.12 11.82 3.06
C GLU A 214 3.22 10.69 2.03
N ASP A 215 3.67 9.51 2.47
CA ASP A 215 3.69 8.33 1.62
C ASP A 215 2.25 7.83 1.40
N CYS A 216 1.89 7.62 0.14
CA CYS A 216 0.57 7.11 -0.25
C CYS A 216 0.60 5.60 -0.47
N ILE A 217 1.67 5.10 -1.09
CA ILE A 217 1.88 3.68 -1.39
C ILE A 217 2.65 3.01 -0.25
N GLY A 218 3.65 3.71 0.33
CA GLY A 218 4.42 3.23 1.48
C GLY A 218 5.36 2.05 1.18
N GLY A 219 5.74 1.87 -0.08
CA GLY A 219 6.64 0.78 -0.52
C GLY A 219 8.06 1.22 -0.86
N ASP A 220 8.34 2.53 -0.87
CA ASP A 220 9.65 3.07 -1.23
C ASP A 220 9.97 4.32 -0.39
N PHE A 221 11.23 4.45 0.04
CA PHE A 221 11.70 5.66 0.73
C PHE A 221 11.69 6.91 -0.16
N PHE A 222 11.72 6.75 -1.49
CA PHE A 222 11.81 7.85 -2.46
C PHE A 222 10.45 8.24 -3.06
N GLU A 223 9.36 7.76 -2.53
CA GLU A 223 8.01 8.21 -2.93
C GLU A 223 7.92 9.75 -2.88
N HIS A 224 7.36 10.38 -3.91
CA HIS A 224 7.30 11.85 -4.12
C HIS A 224 8.66 12.58 -4.24
N ILE A 225 9.76 11.86 -4.43
CA ILE A 225 11.06 12.44 -4.73
C ILE A 225 11.39 12.19 -6.19
N SER A 226 11.31 13.24 -7.03
CA SER A 226 11.67 13.15 -8.44
C SER A 226 13.19 13.14 -8.63
N PRO A 227 13.74 12.35 -9.57
CA PRO A 227 15.14 12.43 -9.96
C PRO A 227 15.56 13.85 -10.44
N ASP A 228 14.63 14.61 -11.00
CA ASP A 228 14.85 15.97 -11.50
C ASP A 228 14.89 17.05 -10.40
N ASP A 229 14.47 16.71 -9.16
CA ASP A 229 14.56 17.58 -7.99
C ASP A 229 15.98 17.65 -7.39
N GLN A 230 16.96 17.08 -8.02
CA GLN A 230 18.35 17.23 -7.63
C GLN A 230 18.80 18.64 -8.03
N ASN A 231 18.81 19.51 -7.03
CA ASN A 231 19.17 20.91 -7.14
C ASN A 231 20.44 21.13 -7.97
N ALA A 232 20.33 22.02 -8.94
CA ALA A 232 21.45 22.70 -9.52
C ALA A 232 22.27 23.43 -8.43
N SER A 233 23.40 22.87 -8.05
CA SER A 233 24.52 23.61 -7.49
C SER A 233 25.76 23.24 -8.28
N ASP A 234 26.23 24.23 -9.02
CA ASP A 234 27.41 24.17 -9.87
C ASP A 234 28.65 23.62 -9.15
N ALA A 235 29.20 22.57 -9.68
CA ALA A 235 30.62 22.28 -9.69
C ALA A 235 30.90 21.29 -10.82
N GLU A 236 31.36 21.83 -11.94
CA GLU A 236 31.90 21.04 -13.05
C GLU A 236 33.06 20.16 -12.57
N THR A 237 32.93 18.87 -12.78
CA THR A 237 34.06 17.98 -12.97
C THR A 237 33.69 16.98 -14.05
N GLU A 238 34.32 17.15 -15.21
CA GLU A 238 34.23 16.25 -16.35
C GLU A 238 34.59 14.83 -15.95
N SER A 239 33.66 13.91 -16.10
CA SER A 239 33.95 12.48 -16.24
C SER A 239 33.12 11.91 -17.37
N THR A 240 33.75 11.23 -18.27
CA THR A 240 33.27 10.57 -19.49
C THR A 240 32.03 9.71 -19.20
N PRO A 241 30.95 9.81 -19.98
CA PRO A 241 29.70 9.12 -19.69
C PRO A 241 29.82 7.63 -20.02
N THR A 242 29.71 6.80 -18.99
CA THR A 242 29.26 5.41 -19.16
C THR A 242 27.74 5.46 -19.41
N PRO A 243 27.18 4.73 -20.39
CA PRO A 243 25.76 4.82 -20.69
C PRO A 243 24.94 4.42 -19.47
N ALA A 244 24.06 5.33 -19.05
CA ALA A 244 23.09 5.11 -17.99
C ALA A 244 22.18 3.93 -18.34
N PRO A 245 21.82 3.07 -17.39
CA PRO A 245 20.72 2.13 -17.58
C PRO A 245 19.48 2.95 -17.84
N THR A 246 18.83 2.67 -18.94
CA THR A 246 17.55 3.29 -19.33
C THR A 246 16.55 3.04 -18.20
N SER A 247 16.14 4.10 -17.51
CA SER A 247 14.99 4.02 -16.60
C SER A 247 13.81 3.47 -17.42
N THR A 248 13.24 2.36 -16.98
CA THR A 248 11.96 1.91 -17.53
C THR A 248 10.98 3.06 -17.30
N PRO A 249 10.41 3.65 -18.34
CA PRO A 249 9.44 4.73 -18.15
C PRO A 249 8.29 4.21 -17.30
N THR A 250 7.81 5.01 -16.33
CA THR A 250 6.57 4.70 -15.63
C THR A 250 5.52 4.41 -16.70
N PRO A 251 4.83 3.27 -16.65
CA PRO A 251 3.83 2.96 -17.64
C PRO A 251 2.81 4.10 -17.72
N VAL A 252 2.65 4.68 -18.89
CA VAL A 252 1.59 5.64 -19.16
C VAL A 252 0.45 4.86 -19.79
N TYR A 253 -0.69 4.85 -19.12
CA TYR A 253 -1.88 4.15 -19.58
C TYR A 253 -2.75 5.07 -20.43
N ASP A 254 -3.35 4.51 -21.45
CA ASP A 254 -4.35 5.24 -22.24
C ASP A 254 -5.58 5.49 -21.37
N LYS A 255 -6.05 6.75 -21.35
CA LYS A 255 -7.24 7.13 -20.61
C LYS A 255 -8.49 6.59 -21.30
N VAL A 256 -9.30 5.81 -20.58
CA VAL A 256 -10.56 5.29 -21.12
C VAL A 256 -11.61 6.40 -21.23
N LYS A 257 -12.46 6.32 -22.25
CA LYS A 257 -13.54 7.29 -22.43
C LYS A 257 -14.71 7.03 -21.50
N ALA A 258 -15.05 8.00 -20.66
CA ALA A 258 -16.22 7.94 -19.80
C ALA A 258 -17.49 8.28 -20.62
N ASP A 259 -18.23 7.26 -21.01
CA ASP A 259 -19.49 7.39 -21.77
C ASP A 259 -20.70 7.15 -20.85
N VAL A 260 -21.04 8.16 -20.06
CA VAL A 260 -22.19 8.11 -19.15
C VAL A 260 -23.07 9.35 -19.28
N ALA A 261 -24.36 9.17 -19.10
CA ALA A 261 -25.31 10.28 -19.05
C ALA A 261 -25.10 11.08 -17.74
N TRP A 262 -25.02 12.40 -17.86
CA TRP A 262 -24.92 13.28 -16.70
C TRP A 262 -26.29 13.58 -16.12
N PRO A 263 -26.51 13.38 -14.80
CA PRO A 263 -27.79 13.69 -14.15
C PRO A 263 -27.96 15.18 -13.84
N MET A 264 -26.94 15.99 -14.08
CA MET A 264 -26.88 17.43 -13.80
C MET A 264 -26.27 18.18 -15.00
N ALA A 265 -26.20 19.51 -14.89
CA ALA A 265 -25.54 20.32 -15.92
C ALA A 265 -24.07 19.92 -16.05
N GLN A 266 -23.68 19.60 -17.27
CA GLN A 266 -22.34 19.11 -17.58
C GLN A 266 -21.33 20.27 -17.54
N PRO A 267 -20.20 20.16 -16.81
CA PRO A 267 -19.13 21.15 -16.87
C PRO A 267 -18.33 21.03 -18.18
N ALA A 268 -17.28 21.81 -18.33
CA ALA A 268 -16.32 21.63 -19.40
C ALA A 268 -15.58 20.29 -19.20
N LEU A 269 -15.55 19.45 -20.23
CA LEU A 269 -14.94 18.13 -20.22
C LEU A 269 -13.68 18.10 -21.10
N ASP A 270 -12.79 17.15 -20.79
CA ASP A 270 -11.69 16.77 -21.67
C ASP A 270 -12.20 15.88 -22.85
N ALA A 271 -11.28 15.46 -23.73
CA ALA A 271 -11.60 14.61 -24.88
C ALA A 271 -12.13 13.21 -24.49
N TYR A 272 -11.91 12.80 -23.25
CA TYR A 272 -12.30 11.50 -22.71
C TYR A 272 -13.57 11.56 -21.86
N GLY A 273 -14.20 12.73 -21.71
CA GLY A 273 -15.45 12.88 -20.97
C GLY A 273 -15.31 13.12 -19.47
N TYR A 274 -14.11 13.46 -18.97
CA TYR A 274 -13.88 13.82 -17.58
C TYR A 274 -13.89 15.35 -17.40
N PRO A 275 -14.34 15.88 -16.25
CA PRO A 275 -14.25 17.31 -15.95
C PRO A 275 -12.81 17.82 -16.09
N LEU A 276 -12.65 19.03 -16.60
CA LEU A 276 -11.33 19.66 -16.63
C LEU A 276 -10.82 20.06 -15.24
N SER A 277 -11.73 20.23 -14.28
CA SER A 277 -11.38 20.61 -12.90
C SER A 277 -12.55 20.36 -11.96
N GLY A 278 -12.23 20.26 -10.65
CA GLY A 278 -13.20 20.16 -9.57
C GLY A 278 -13.86 18.79 -9.43
N GLU A 279 -14.63 18.68 -8.38
CA GLU A 279 -15.47 17.52 -8.10
C GLU A 279 -16.93 17.85 -8.30
N HIS A 280 -17.67 16.97 -8.97
CA HIS A 280 -19.09 17.13 -9.27
C HIS A 280 -19.85 15.96 -8.68
N VAL A 281 -20.73 16.23 -7.72
CA VAL A 281 -21.50 15.20 -6.98
C VAL A 281 -22.97 15.42 -7.19
N TYR A 282 -23.71 14.35 -7.46
CA TYR A 282 -25.16 14.34 -7.50
C TYR A 282 -25.68 13.10 -6.76
N GLU A 283 -26.62 13.30 -5.86
CA GLU A 283 -27.31 12.25 -5.11
C GLU A 283 -28.82 12.50 -5.18
N ASP A 284 -29.56 11.53 -5.69
CA ASP A 284 -31.04 11.53 -5.70
C ASP A 284 -31.53 10.14 -5.32
N ASP A 285 -31.83 9.98 -4.03
CA ASP A 285 -32.30 8.71 -3.47
C ASP A 285 -33.67 8.32 -4.02
N ASP A 286 -34.53 9.28 -4.37
CA ASP A 286 -35.88 9.02 -4.90
C ASP A 286 -35.78 8.54 -6.35
N ALA A 287 -35.04 9.24 -7.17
CA ALA A 287 -34.74 8.82 -8.54
C ALA A 287 -33.85 7.56 -8.60
N GLY A 288 -33.08 7.30 -7.54
CA GLY A 288 -32.13 6.19 -7.47
C GLY A 288 -30.90 6.42 -8.33
N VAL A 289 -30.38 7.64 -8.33
CA VAL A 289 -29.20 8.02 -9.11
C VAL A 289 -28.15 8.67 -8.21
N TRP A 290 -26.94 8.15 -8.25
CA TRP A 290 -25.77 8.72 -7.62
C TRP A 290 -24.67 8.91 -8.66
N PHE A 291 -24.05 10.07 -8.65
CA PHE A 291 -23.05 10.42 -9.65
C PHE A 291 -21.91 11.22 -9.04
N TYR A 292 -20.70 10.86 -9.41
CA TYR A 292 -19.48 11.59 -9.09
C TYR A 292 -18.63 11.75 -10.36
N ALA A 293 -18.06 12.92 -10.54
CA ALA A 293 -17.07 13.14 -11.58
C ALA A 293 -15.97 14.09 -11.13
N SER A 294 -14.73 13.75 -11.45
CA SER A 294 -13.52 14.53 -11.27
C SER A 294 -12.61 14.41 -12.50
N PRO A 295 -11.48 15.11 -12.58
CA PRO A 295 -10.55 14.96 -13.71
C PRO A 295 -10.01 13.54 -13.93
N THR A 296 -10.08 12.66 -12.92
CA THR A 296 -9.49 11.32 -12.94
C THR A 296 -10.48 10.19 -12.72
N LEU A 297 -11.69 10.49 -12.28
CA LEU A 297 -12.68 9.47 -11.92
C LEU A 297 -14.08 9.90 -12.31
N VAL A 298 -14.84 9.01 -12.96
CA VAL A 298 -16.28 9.17 -13.17
C VAL A 298 -16.99 7.92 -12.67
N VAL A 299 -17.97 8.11 -11.78
CA VAL A 299 -18.79 7.03 -11.24
C VAL A 299 -20.26 7.40 -11.44
N ARG A 300 -21.04 6.50 -12.03
CA ARG A 300 -22.50 6.60 -12.09
C ARG A 300 -23.11 5.33 -11.53
N ILE A 301 -24.05 5.49 -10.61
CA ILE A 301 -24.83 4.41 -10.01
C ILE A 301 -26.30 4.66 -10.30
N ASP A 302 -26.96 3.66 -10.85
CA ASP A 302 -28.41 3.68 -11.06
C ASP A 302 -29.07 2.54 -10.28
N ARG A 303 -30.16 2.85 -9.57
CA ARG A 303 -31.00 1.87 -8.89
C ARG A 303 -32.22 1.55 -9.74
N PHE A 304 -32.45 0.28 -9.93
CA PHE A 304 -33.58 -0.25 -10.68
C PHE A 304 -34.56 -0.99 -9.78
N PHE A 305 -35.81 -1.04 -10.20
CA PHE A 305 -36.85 -1.81 -9.55
C PHE A 305 -37.72 -2.50 -10.59
N ASP A 306 -37.87 -3.82 -10.46
CA ASP A 306 -38.81 -4.62 -11.22
C ASP A 306 -39.96 -5.05 -10.29
N GLN A 307 -41.19 -4.59 -10.57
CA GLN A 307 -42.36 -4.86 -9.75
C GLN A 307 -42.87 -6.31 -9.90
N GLU A 308 -42.74 -6.90 -11.10
CA GLU A 308 -43.18 -8.28 -11.35
C GLU A 308 -42.23 -9.30 -10.72
N ALA A 309 -40.96 -9.08 -10.87
CA ALA A 309 -39.93 -9.91 -10.25
C ALA A 309 -39.74 -9.63 -8.76
N VAL A 310 -40.34 -8.55 -8.23
CA VAL A 310 -40.11 -8.06 -6.85
C VAL A 310 -38.61 -7.97 -6.58
N LEU A 311 -37.92 -7.16 -7.38
CA LEU A 311 -36.47 -7.12 -7.40
C LEU A 311 -35.96 -5.68 -7.44
N THR A 312 -35.05 -5.34 -6.54
CA THR A 312 -34.32 -4.08 -6.54
C THR A 312 -32.83 -4.36 -6.72
N TRP A 313 -32.17 -3.64 -7.64
CA TRP A 313 -30.73 -3.78 -7.84
C TRP A 313 -30.08 -2.43 -8.19
N TYR A 314 -28.76 -2.42 -8.10
CA TYR A 314 -27.90 -1.28 -8.40
C TYR A 314 -26.87 -1.70 -9.44
N GLU A 315 -26.61 -0.82 -10.39
CA GLU A 315 -25.54 -0.94 -11.37
C GLU A 315 -24.63 0.27 -11.26
N ALA A 316 -23.33 0.05 -11.17
CA ALA A 316 -22.32 1.10 -11.10
C ALA A 316 -21.39 1.01 -12.30
N GLN A 317 -21.31 2.09 -13.07
CA GLN A 317 -20.31 2.32 -14.10
C GLN A 317 -19.17 3.15 -13.50
N ILE A 318 -17.93 2.68 -13.63
CA ILE A 318 -16.76 3.27 -13.01
C ILE A 318 -15.68 3.45 -14.09
N TYR A 319 -15.29 4.69 -14.31
CA TYR A 319 -14.25 5.06 -15.28
C TYR A 319 -13.10 5.75 -14.55
N CYS A 320 -11.90 5.19 -14.67
CA CYS A 320 -10.70 5.67 -14.02
C CYS A 320 -9.65 6.09 -15.04
N ASP A 321 -8.99 7.21 -14.80
CA ASP A 321 -7.68 7.48 -15.39
C ASP A 321 -6.63 6.66 -14.63
N LEU A 322 -6.14 5.57 -15.22
CA LEU A 322 -5.20 4.64 -14.58
C LEU A 322 -3.85 5.27 -14.21
N ASN A 323 -3.57 6.46 -14.73
CA ASN A 323 -2.39 7.22 -14.32
C ASN A 323 -2.56 7.90 -12.94
N ALA A 324 -3.79 7.94 -12.40
CA ALA A 324 -4.09 8.62 -11.14
C ALA A 324 -4.99 7.82 -10.20
N GLU A 325 -5.87 6.97 -10.73
CA GLU A 325 -6.89 6.27 -9.93
C GLU A 325 -6.90 4.78 -10.26
N ARG A 326 -7.15 3.96 -9.24
CA ARG A 326 -7.30 2.51 -9.40
C ARG A 326 -8.40 1.97 -8.49
N VAL A 327 -9.24 1.10 -9.03
CA VAL A 327 -10.13 0.27 -8.20
C VAL A 327 -9.29 -0.78 -7.49
N GLY A 328 -9.43 -0.91 -6.18
CA GLY A 328 -8.66 -1.88 -5.40
C GLY A 328 -9.15 -2.05 -3.97
N SER A 329 -8.38 -2.74 -3.16
CA SER A 329 -8.69 -2.99 -1.75
C SER A 329 -8.46 -1.75 -0.88
N ILE A 330 -9.46 -1.40 -0.07
CA ILE A 330 -9.38 -0.35 0.94
C ILE A 330 -9.57 -1.02 2.30
N LEU A 331 -8.48 -1.11 3.05
CA LEU A 331 -8.42 -1.82 4.32
C LEU A 331 -8.80 -0.89 5.49
N TYR A 332 -9.62 -1.39 6.44
CA TYR A 332 -9.89 -0.65 7.68
C TYR A 332 -8.62 -0.43 8.51
N ASN A 333 -7.77 -1.42 8.55
CA ASN A 333 -6.46 -1.35 9.20
C ASN A 333 -5.40 -2.00 8.29
N PRO A 334 -4.69 -1.19 7.48
CA PRO A 334 -3.68 -1.69 6.57
C PRO A 334 -2.56 -2.51 7.24
N GLN A 335 -2.21 -2.16 8.48
CA GLN A 335 -1.14 -2.83 9.24
C GLN A 335 -1.56 -4.19 9.81
N LYS A 336 -2.86 -4.40 10.02
CA LYS A 336 -3.45 -5.66 10.50
C LYS A 336 -4.82 -5.89 9.86
N PRO A 337 -4.85 -6.22 8.58
CA PRO A 337 -6.09 -6.28 7.80
C PRO A 337 -7.19 -7.11 8.44
N GLN A 338 -6.82 -8.13 9.21
CA GLN A 338 -7.73 -9.09 9.82
C GLN A 338 -8.13 -8.78 11.27
N SER A 339 -7.62 -7.68 11.85
CA SER A 339 -7.72 -7.46 13.29
C SER A 339 -9.06 -6.89 13.75
N LYS A 340 -9.78 -6.17 12.88
CA LYS A 340 -11.02 -5.50 13.25
C LYS A 340 -12.01 -5.49 12.09
N HIS A 341 -13.28 -5.72 12.40
CA HIS A 341 -14.39 -5.67 11.46
C HIS A 341 -15.32 -4.52 11.82
N VAL A 342 -15.67 -3.72 10.84
CA VAL A 342 -16.59 -2.59 10.96
C VAL A 342 -17.57 -2.57 9.78
N GLN A 343 -18.54 -1.67 9.80
CA GLN A 343 -19.44 -1.50 8.67
C GLN A 343 -18.68 -0.97 7.44
N ALA A 344 -18.99 -1.46 6.26
CA ALA A 344 -18.36 -1.02 5.00
C ALA A 344 -18.42 0.51 4.81
N ALA A 345 -19.56 1.13 5.16
CA ALA A 345 -19.72 2.58 5.12
C ALA A 345 -18.74 3.32 6.05
N LEU A 346 -18.36 2.73 7.20
CA LEU A 346 -17.35 3.34 8.07
C LEU A 346 -15.97 3.30 7.44
N ILE A 347 -15.63 2.20 6.74
CA ILE A 347 -14.37 2.10 5.99
C ILE A 347 -14.34 3.15 4.88
N ALA A 348 -15.39 3.19 4.05
CA ALA A 348 -15.52 4.15 2.97
C ALA A 348 -15.40 5.60 3.46
N LYS A 349 -16.07 5.91 4.59
CA LYS A 349 -16.05 7.25 5.18
C LYS A 349 -14.68 7.65 5.72
N GLN A 350 -14.03 6.77 6.49
CA GLN A 350 -12.72 7.06 7.08
C GLN A 350 -11.61 7.22 6.03
N ASN A 351 -11.72 6.50 4.91
CA ASN A 351 -10.82 6.63 3.78
C ASN A 351 -11.30 7.64 2.73
N GLN A 352 -12.39 8.39 3.02
CA GLN A 352 -12.95 9.38 2.10
C GLN A 352 -13.27 8.81 0.71
N THR A 353 -13.64 7.53 0.64
CA THR A 353 -13.83 6.77 -0.60
C THR A 353 -15.10 7.21 -1.33
N VAL A 354 -14.98 7.55 -2.60
CA VAL A 354 -16.08 7.98 -3.46
C VAL A 354 -17.06 6.83 -3.70
N TRP A 355 -16.57 5.70 -4.18
CA TRP A 355 -17.37 4.50 -4.41
C TRP A 355 -16.73 3.29 -3.76
N GLY A 356 -17.55 2.41 -3.20
CA GLY A 356 -17.07 1.15 -2.65
C GLY A 356 -18.17 0.11 -2.51
N MET A 357 -17.73 -1.15 -2.44
CA MET A 357 -18.59 -2.29 -2.16
C MET A 357 -17.88 -3.30 -1.27
N ASN A 358 -18.62 -4.25 -0.71
CA ASN A 358 -18.01 -5.35 0.03
C ASN A 358 -17.09 -6.20 -0.86
N THR A 359 -16.25 -6.96 -0.21
CA THR A 359 -15.25 -7.82 -0.85
C THR A 359 -15.66 -9.29 -0.86
N ASP A 360 -14.66 -10.11 -0.76
CA ASP A 360 -14.72 -11.56 -0.77
C ASP A 360 -15.03 -12.18 0.61
N TYR A 361 -14.77 -13.47 0.76
CA TYR A 361 -15.16 -14.34 1.89
C TYR A 361 -14.45 -14.07 3.24
N TYR A 362 -14.01 -12.88 3.47
CA TYR A 362 -13.08 -12.53 4.53
C TYR A 362 -13.62 -12.76 5.97
N THR A 363 -14.87 -12.39 6.24
CA THR A 363 -15.47 -12.57 7.57
C THR A 363 -15.53 -14.03 8.02
N TYR A 364 -15.72 -14.95 7.09
CA TYR A 364 -15.71 -16.39 7.38
C TYR A 364 -14.31 -16.89 7.69
N ARG A 365 -13.30 -16.37 6.99
CA ARG A 365 -11.90 -16.68 7.24
C ARG A 365 -11.50 -16.33 8.67
N VAL A 366 -11.92 -15.16 9.13
CA VAL A 366 -11.56 -14.64 10.46
C VAL A 366 -12.43 -15.22 11.58
N GLY A 367 -13.75 -15.26 11.41
CA GLY A 367 -14.70 -15.67 12.45
C GLY A 367 -14.62 -17.16 12.80
N ARG A 368 -14.34 -18.04 11.84
CA ARG A 368 -14.22 -19.49 12.02
C ARG A 368 -12.79 -19.99 12.08
N LYS A 369 -11.76 -19.14 11.95
CA LYS A 369 -10.35 -19.49 11.78
C LYS A 369 -10.11 -20.47 10.61
N ALA A 370 -11.06 -20.55 9.69
CA ALA A 370 -11.01 -21.34 8.48
C ALA A 370 -10.59 -20.42 7.34
N ILE A 371 -9.32 -20.04 7.35
CA ILE A 371 -8.75 -19.21 6.30
C ILE A 371 -8.60 -20.08 5.06
N THR A 372 -9.25 -19.71 3.98
CA THR A 372 -9.19 -20.41 2.70
C THR A 372 -9.18 -19.41 1.55
N GLY A 373 -8.62 -19.82 0.43
CA GLY A 373 -8.53 -19.04 -0.81
C GLY A 373 -7.28 -18.16 -0.88
N MET A 374 -7.13 -17.50 -1.99
CA MET A 374 -6.05 -16.55 -2.25
C MET A 374 -6.42 -15.16 -1.72
N VAL A 375 -5.54 -14.52 -0.96
CA VAL A 375 -5.73 -13.16 -0.45
C VAL A 375 -4.45 -12.37 -0.66
N ILE A 376 -4.42 -11.57 -1.70
CA ILE A 376 -3.36 -10.59 -1.96
C ILE A 376 -4.01 -9.21 -1.89
N ARG A 377 -3.41 -8.26 -1.18
CA ARG A 377 -3.89 -6.89 -1.06
C ARG A 377 -2.72 -5.93 -1.13
N ASN A 378 -2.81 -4.96 -2.04
CA ASN A 378 -1.74 -3.99 -2.29
C ASN A 378 -0.37 -4.67 -2.52
N GLY A 379 -0.32 -5.75 -3.31
CA GLY A 379 0.88 -6.53 -3.60
C GLY A 379 1.38 -7.41 -2.46
N GLN A 380 0.69 -7.45 -1.31
CA GLN A 380 1.08 -8.28 -0.17
C GLN A 380 0.22 -9.54 -0.07
N VAL A 381 0.88 -10.70 0.04
CA VAL A 381 0.21 -12.00 0.28
C VAL A 381 -0.18 -12.10 1.75
N PHE A 382 -1.47 -12.12 2.04
CA PHE A 382 -1.99 -12.37 3.38
C PHE A 382 -2.37 -13.82 3.60
N TYR A 383 -2.73 -14.52 2.52
CA TYR A 383 -3.12 -15.90 2.57
C TYR A 383 -3.05 -16.56 1.19
N ASP A 384 -2.54 -17.80 1.14
CA ASP A 384 -2.24 -18.53 -0.09
C ASP A 384 -2.73 -19.99 -0.09
N ARG A 385 -3.56 -20.38 0.89
CA ARG A 385 -4.06 -21.75 0.94
C ARG A 385 -5.33 -21.90 0.14
N VAL A 386 -5.19 -22.56 -0.98
CA VAL A 386 -6.29 -22.87 -1.88
C VAL A 386 -6.65 -24.35 -1.70
N PRO A 387 -7.91 -24.65 -1.35
CA PRO A 387 -8.38 -26.03 -1.39
C PRO A 387 -8.48 -26.51 -2.84
N GLU A 388 -8.45 -27.81 -3.03
CA GLU A 388 -8.71 -28.41 -4.33
C GLU A 388 -9.99 -27.83 -4.96
N ALA A 389 -9.91 -27.39 -6.21
CA ALA A 389 -11.00 -26.71 -6.88
C ALA A 389 -12.24 -27.62 -7.01
N ASN A 390 -13.37 -27.17 -6.50
CA ASN A 390 -14.65 -27.79 -6.72
C ASN A 390 -15.60 -26.82 -7.45
N ARG A 391 -15.65 -26.96 -8.76
CA ARG A 391 -16.40 -26.06 -9.67
C ARG A 391 -17.90 -26.06 -9.42
N HIS A 392 -18.45 -27.09 -8.76
CA HIS A 392 -19.88 -27.20 -8.44
C HIS A 392 -20.22 -26.74 -7.01
N GLN A 393 -19.22 -26.43 -6.19
CA GLN A 393 -19.42 -25.94 -4.84
C GLN A 393 -19.65 -24.43 -4.84
N PHE A 394 -20.45 -23.94 -3.92
CA PHE A 394 -20.65 -22.52 -3.70
C PHE A 394 -20.35 -22.14 -2.25
N PRO A 395 -19.48 -21.13 -2.00
CA PRO A 395 -18.52 -20.51 -2.92
C PRO A 395 -17.41 -21.52 -3.29
N ASN A 396 -16.90 -21.44 -4.52
CA ASN A 396 -15.83 -22.33 -5.00
C ASN A 396 -14.43 -21.72 -4.89
N LEU A 397 -14.34 -20.47 -4.38
CA LEU A 397 -13.13 -19.71 -4.16
C LEU A 397 -12.36 -19.34 -5.44
N ASP A 398 -13.04 -19.32 -6.60
CA ASP A 398 -12.48 -18.69 -7.79
C ASP A 398 -11.98 -17.28 -7.49
N THR A 399 -11.00 -16.81 -8.22
CA THR A 399 -10.27 -15.59 -7.93
C THR A 399 -10.49 -14.53 -8.98
N LEU A 400 -10.38 -13.27 -8.56
CA LEU A 400 -10.22 -12.10 -9.40
C LEU A 400 -8.87 -11.48 -9.06
N ALA A 401 -7.96 -11.46 -10.01
CA ALA A 401 -6.68 -10.76 -9.93
C ALA A 401 -6.82 -9.40 -10.62
N MET A 402 -6.54 -8.33 -9.87
CA MET A 402 -6.48 -6.95 -10.35
C MET A 402 -5.00 -6.58 -10.52
N LEU A 403 -4.58 -6.30 -11.74
CA LEU A 403 -3.18 -6.05 -12.08
C LEU A 403 -2.85 -4.55 -12.01
N GLU A 404 -1.56 -4.26 -11.98
CA GLU A 404 -1.05 -2.90 -11.90
C GLU A 404 -1.43 -2.03 -13.10
N ASP A 405 -1.53 -2.63 -14.29
CA ASP A 405 -1.93 -1.96 -15.53
C ASP A 405 -3.44 -1.72 -15.67
N GLY A 406 -4.22 -2.05 -14.63
CA GLY A 406 -5.68 -1.91 -14.62
C GLY A 406 -6.41 -3.06 -15.29
N SER A 407 -5.72 -4.03 -15.88
CA SER A 407 -6.35 -5.25 -16.38
C SER A 407 -6.74 -6.18 -15.22
N TRP A 408 -7.82 -6.91 -15.41
CA TRP A 408 -8.31 -7.89 -14.43
C TRP A 408 -8.48 -9.24 -15.09
N HIS A 409 -8.22 -10.29 -14.34
CA HIS A 409 -8.37 -11.67 -14.81
C HIS A 409 -9.02 -12.53 -13.75
N VAL A 410 -9.93 -13.40 -14.15
CA VAL A 410 -10.52 -14.40 -13.25
C VAL A 410 -9.92 -15.77 -13.52
N PHE A 411 -9.74 -16.52 -12.43
CA PHE A 411 -9.15 -17.86 -12.49
C PHE A 411 -9.92 -18.82 -11.59
N HIS A 412 -9.84 -20.11 -11.86
CA HIS A 412 -10.21 -21.11 -10.87
C HIS A 412 -9.25 -21.07 -9.68
N SER A 413 -9.75 -21.45 -8.53
CA SER A 413 -9.02 -21.37 -7.26
C SER A 413 -7.66 -22.08 -7.23
N ASP A 414 -7.43 -23.06 -8.10
CA ASP A 414 -6.23 -23.90 -8.17
C ASP A 414 -5.34 -23.64 -9.40
N GLU A 415 -5.64 -22.60 -10.19
CA GLU A 415 -4.87 -22.33 -11.42
C GLU A 415 -3.50 -21.69 -11.11
N HIS A 416 -3.41 -20.85 -10.08
CA HIS A 416 -2.17 -20.10 -9.79
C HIS A 416 -1.82 -20.09 -8.29
N THR A 417 -0.53 -20.10 -8.02
CA THR A 417 0.04 -19.82 -6.69
C THR A 417 0.06 -18.33 -6.40
N ALA A 418 0.29 -17.93 -5.15
CA ALA A 418 0.43 -16.53 -4.77
C ALA A 418 1.59 -15.85 -5.53
N GLN A 419 2.71 -16.56 -5.72
CA GLN A 419 3.86 -16.02 -6.43
C GLN A 419 3.55 -15.79 -7.91
N GLU A 420 2.85 -16.72 -8.57
CA GLU A 420 2.47 -16.53 -9.97
C GLU A 420 1.52 -15.33 -10.17
N TYR A 421 0.62 -15.06 -9.20
CA TYR A 421 -0.19 -13.84 -9.23
C TYR A 421 0.68 -12.57 -9.11
N LEU A 422 1.66 -12.55 -8.21
CA LEU A 422 2.58 -11.42 -8.08
C LEU A 422 3.45 -11.25 -9.34
N ASP A 423 3.92 -12.36 -9.93
CA ASP A 423 4.73 -12.34 -11.16
C ASP A 423 3.93 -11.83 -12.37
N MET A 424 2.60 -12.00 -12.37
CA MET A 424 1.69 -11.38 -13.34
C MET A 424 1.48 -9.88 -13.11
N GLY A 425 1.95 -9.32 -12.00
CA GLY A 425 1.71 -7.94 -11.61
C GLY A 425 0.40 -7.71 -10.85
N ALA A 426 -0.16 -8.74 -10.21
CA ALA A 426 -1.38 -8.60 -9.42
C ALA A 426 -1.12 -7.78 -8.15
N VAL A 427 -1.89 -6.70 -8.00
CA VAL A 427 -1.91 -5.85 -6.81
C VAL A 427 -2.91 -6.37 -5.79
N ASP A 428 -4.09 -6.77 -6.25
CA ASP A 428 -5.13 -7.35 -5.40
C ASP A 428 -5.62 -8.67 -5.99
N VAL A 429 -5.83 -9.69 -5.15
CA VAL A 429 -6.47 -10.94 -5.54
C VAL A 429 -7.56 -11.28 -4.53
N PHE A 430 -8.79 -11.34 -5.01
CA PHE A 430 -9.98 -11.66 -4.23
C PHE A 430 -10.45 -13.09 -4.52
N SER A 431 -10.85 -13.83 -3.50
CA SER A 431 -11.35 -15.20 -3.63
C SER A 431 -12.73 -15.36 -3.02
N PHE A 432 -13.74 -15.55 -3.84
CA PHE A 432 -15.07 -15.96 -3.41
C PHE A 432 -15.72 -16.87 -4.45
N GLY A 433 -16.02 -16.31 -5.62
CA GLY A 433 -16.57 -17.03 -6.76
C GLY A 433 -18.05 -17.48 -6.63
N PRO A 434 -18.51 -18.14 -7.64
CA PRO A 434 -17.76 -18.48 -8.85
C PRO A 434 -17.37 -17.26 -9.68
N TYR A 435 -16.40 -17.39 -10.56
CA TYR A 435 -16.27 -16.39 -11.61
C TYR A 435 -17.55 -16.42 -12.46
N LEU A 436 -17.97 -15.25 -12.92
CA LEU A 436 -19.21 -15.10 -13.68
C LEU A 436 -18.93 -15.00 -15.18
N ILE A 437 -17.93 -14.22 -15.53
CA ILE A 437 -17.48 -13.97 -16.90
C ILE A 437 -15.96 -14.17 -16.95
N ARG A 438 -15.48 -14.87 -17.96
CA ARG A 438 -14.06 -15.00 -18.32
C ARG A 438 -13.91 -14.84 -19.82
N GLU A 439 -13.04 -13.93 -20.25
CA GLU A 439 -12.81 -13.65 -21.68
C GLU A 439 -14.12 -13.33 -22.44
N GLY A 440 -15.07 -12.65 -21.76
CA GLY A 440 -16.39 -12.28 -22.31
C GLY A 440 -17.45 -13.38 -22.26
N GLU A 441 -17.10 -14.61 -21.90
CA GLU A 441 -18.01 -15.75 -21.88
C GLU A 441 -18.53 -16.06 -20.47
N ILE A 442 -19.83 -16.34 -20.36
CA ILE A 442 -20.44 -16.76 -19.09
C ILE A 442 -19.91 -18.12 -18.67
N ASN A 443 -19.59 -18.26 -17.38
CA ASN A 443 -19.17 -19.52 -16.79
C ASN A 443 -20.22 -20.62 -17.01
N PRO A 444 -19.90 -21.70 -17.75
CA PRO A 444 -20.87 -22.74 -18.12
C PRO A 444 -21.38 -23.56 -16.92
N PHE A 445 -20.68 -23.56 -15.79
CA PHE A 445 -21.03 -24.34 -14.61
C PHE A 445 -22.04 -23.68 -13.66
N LEU A 446 -22.44 -22.40 -13.91
CA LEU A 446 -23.34 -21.67 -13.01
C LEU A 446 -24.70 -22.33 -12.84
N ALA A 447 -25.23 -22.96 -13.90
CA ALA A 447 -26.51 -23.66 -13.89
C ALA A 447 -26.50 -24.95 -13.04
N GLU A 448 -25.32 -25.51 -12.75
CA GLU A 448 -25.14 -26.76 -12.02
C GLU A 448 -24.85 -26.54 -10.53
N MET A 449 -24.63 -25.30 -10.10
CA MET A 449 -24.26 -24.96 -8.72
C MET A 449 -25.47 -24.99 -7.77
N THR A 450 -25.54 -25.99 -6.91
CA THR A 450 -26.68 -26.29 -6.03
C THR A 450 -27.14 -25.11 -5.16
N ASN A 451 -26.23 -24.33 -4.60
CA ASN A 451 -26.55 -23.16 -3.76
C ASN A 451 -26.52 -21.82 -4.52
N GLY A 452 -26.03 -21.83 -5.75
CA GLY A 452 -25.95 -20.65 -6.63
C GLY A 452 -27.30 -20.30 -7.26
N LEU A 453 -28.22 -21.26 -7.40
CA LEU A 453 -29.51 -21.11 -8.07
C LEU A 453 -30.55 -20.36 -7.22
N THR A 454 -30.45 -20.42 -5.89
CA THR A 454 -31.42 -19.78 -5.00
C THR A 454 -31.27 -18.26 -5.03
N PRO A 455 -32.37 -17.51 -5.23
CA PRO A 455 -32.37 -16.06 -5.16
C PRO A 455 -31.89 -15.56 -3.78
N GLN A 456 -30.88 -14.71 -3.78
CA GLN A 456 -30.27 -14.15 -2.57
C GLN A 456 -29.80 -12.69 -2.87
N PRO A 457 -29.55 -11.88 -1.82
CA PRO A 457 -28.74 -10.68 -2.01
C PRO A 457 -27.37 -11.07 -2.58
N ARG A 458 -26.96 -10.49 -3.68
CA ARG A 458 -25.69 -10.79 -4.34
C ARG A 458 -25.02 -9.53 -4.83
N CYS A 459 -23.72 -9.60 -5.00
CA CYS A 459 -22.96 -8.55 -5.64
C CYS A 459 -21.81 -9.14 -6.45
N ALA A 460 -21.45 -8.44 -7.50
CA ALA A 460 -20.38 -8.80 -8.39
C ALA A 460 -19.66 -7.56 -8.89
N ILE A 461 -18.42 -7.75 -9.28
CA ILE A 461 -17.61 -6.71 -9.92
C ILE A 461 -16.89 -7.33 -11.11
N GLY A 462 -16.68 -6.54 -12.16
CA GLY A 462 -15.99 -6.97 -13.35
C GLY A 462 -15.33 -5.81 -14.10
N MET A 463 -14.45 -6.18 -15.01
CA MET A 463 -13.79 -5.27 -15.94
C MET A 463 -14.49 -5.36 -17.31
N VAL A 464 -14.76 -4.20 -17.89
CA VAL A 464 -15.15 -4.07 -19.31
C VAL A 464 -13.89 -3.96 -20.17
N GLU A 465 -13.04 -3.03 -19.81
CA GLU A 465 -11.68 -2.83 -20.31
C GLU A 465 -10.85 -2.13 -19.23
N PRO A 466 -9.50 -2.13 -19.29
CA PRO A 466 -8.67 -1.41 -18.33
C PRO A 466 -9.09 0.06 -18.19
N GLY A 467 -9.39 0.48 -16.95
CA GLY A 467 -9.94 1.82 -16.65
C GLY A 467 -11.46 1.93 -16.72
N HIS A 468 -12.19 0.92 -17.25
CA HIS A 468 -13.64 0.86 -17.21
C HIS A 468 -14.12 -0.40 -16.50
N TYR A 469 -14.81 -0.23 -15.39
CA TYR A 469 -15.27 -1.31 -14.54
C TYR A 469 -16.77 -1.21 -14.30
N PHE A 470 -17.39 -2.36 -14.09
CA PHE A 470 -18.82 -2.47 -13.83
C PHE A 470 -19.07 -3.27 -12.55
N ALA A 471 -19.96 -2.79 -11.72
CA ALA A 471 -20.38 -3.50 -10.52
C ALA A 471 -21.90 -3.58 -10.42
N ALA A 472 -22.39 -4.71 -9.99
CA ALA A 472 -23.81 -4.94 -9.78
C ALA A 472 -24.09 -5.47 -8.36
N LEU A 473 -25.18 -4.98 -7.74
CA LEU A 473 -25.66 -5.45 -6.45
C LEU A 473 -27.15 -5.65 -6.49
N ALA A 474 -27.63 -6.86 -6.23
CA ALA A 474 -29.04 -7.16 -6.00
C ALA A 474 -29.33 -7.14 -4.50
N GLU A 475 -30.30 -6.33 -4.08
CA GLU A 475 -30.90 -6.49 -2.76
C GLU A 475 -31.69 -7.80 -2.70
N GLY A 476 -31.93 -8.31 -1.52
CA GLY A 476 -32.74 -9.52 -1.37
C GLY A 476 -33.18 -9.73 0.06
N ARG A 477 -34.08 -10.72 0.29
CA ARG A 477 -34.65 -11.04 1.61
C ARG A 477 -35.42 -9.85 2.20
N ILE A 478 -35.94 -8.95 1.37
CA ILE A 478 -36.78 -7.82 1.78
C ILE A 478 -38.18 -8.05 1.25
N ARG A 479 -39.08 -8.39 2.14
CA ARG A 479 -40.47 -8.72 1.80
C ARG A 479 -41.12 -7.63 0.97
N ASN A 480 -41.74 -8.00 -0.15
CA ASN A 480 -42.44 -7.12 -1.12
C ASN A 480 -41.54 -6.02 -1.75
N VAL A 481 -40.23 -6.15 -1.64
CA VAL A 481 -39.24 -5.17 -2.16
C VAL A 481 -38.19 -5.83 -3.00
N SER A 482 -37.55 -6.90 -2.51
CA SER A 482 -36.53 -7.61 -3.26
C SER A 482 -36.33 -9.02 -2.75
N VAL A 483 -36.47 -10.00 -3.65
CA VAL A 483 -36.22 -11.40 -3.34
C VAL A 483 -34.76 -11.77 -3.49
N GLY A 484 -34.01 -11.04 -4.33
CA GLY A 484 -32.63 -11.33 -4.74
C GLY A 484 -32.53 -12.07 -6.06
N VAL A 485 -31.32 -12.47 -6.44
CA VAL A 485 -31.02 -13.13 -7.71
C VAL A 485 -30.17 -14.38 -7.52
N SER A 486 -30.19 -15.26 -8.53
CA SER A 486 -29.23 -16.37 -8.65
C SER A 486 -27.86 -15.87 -9.15
N VAL A 487 -26.83 -16.71 -9.07
CA VAL A 487 -25.51 -16.38 -9.67
C VAL A 487 -25.58 -16.32 -11.20
N ALA A 488 -26.44 -17.12 -11.81
CA ALA A 488 -26.64 -17.09 -13.26
C ALA A 488 -27.25 -15.76 -13.74
N GLN A 489 -28.30 -15.26 -13.04
CA GLN A 489 -28.87 -13.95 -13.32
C GLN A 489 -27.86 -12.82 -13.10
N MET A 490 -27.01 -12.93 -12.08
CA MET A 490 -25.93 -11.95 -11.86
C MET A 490 -24.94 -11.97 -13.03
N ALA A 491 -24.56 -13.15 -13.54
CA ALA A 491 -23.68 -13.27 -14.70
C ALA A 491 -24.29 -12.62 -15.97
N GLU A 492 -25.59 -12.78 -16.20
CA GLU A 492 -26.28 -12.12 -17.30
C GLU A 492 -26.21 -10.58 -17.18
N TRP A 493 -26.31 -10.04 -15.96
CA TRP A 493 -26.17 -8.60 -15.74
C TRP A 493 -24.75 -8.12 -15.99
N MET A 494 -23.74 -8.87 -15.51
CA MET A 494 -22.34 -8.53 -15.77
C MET A 494 -22.01 -8.58 -17.27
N GLN A 495 -22.57 -9.55 -18.02
CA GLN A 495 -22.41 -9.61 -19.47
C GLN A 495 -23.12 -8.45 -20.20
N LYS A 496 -24.32 -8.07 -19.78
CA LYS A 496 -25.03 -6.88 -20.29
C LYS A 496 -24.28 -5.59 -19.98
N GLY A 497 -23.59 -5.53 -18.83
CA GLY A 497 -22.70 -4.43 -18.46
C GLY A 497 -21.42 -4.38 -19.29
N GLY A 498 -21.20 -5.35 -20.19
CA GLY A 498 -20.05 -5.40 -21.10
C GLY A 498 -18.79 -6.03 -20.47
N CYS A 499 -18.89 -6.68 -19.32
CA CYS A 499 -17.72 -7.26 -18.65
C CYS A 499 -17.07 -8.36 -19.50
N THR A 500 -15.76 -8.29 -19.61
CA THR A 500 -14.90 -9.36 -20.14
C THR A 500 -14.42 -10.30 -19.04
N GLU A 501 -14.28 -9.79 -17.83
CA GLU A 501 -13.90 -10.53 -16.62
C GLU A 501 -14.83 -10.13 -15.47
N ALA A 502 -15.40 -11.08 -14.73
CA ALA A 502 -16.26 -10.78 -13.57
C ALA A 502 -16.27 -11.87 -12.52
N LEU A 503 -16.23 -11.45 -11.26
CA LEU A 503 -16.30 -12.34 -10.08
C LEU A 503 -17.53 -12.03 -9.22
N ASN A 504 -18.23 -13.10 -8.78
CA ASN A 504 -19.24 -12.99 -7.73
C ASN A 504 -18.55 -12.85 -6.36
N LEU A 505 -19.01 -11.87 -5.58
CA LEU A 505 -18.48 -11.56 -4.25
C LEU A 505 -19.40 -12.08 -3.13
N ASP A 506 -18.98 -11.91 -1.84
CA ASP A 506 -19.78 -12.36 -0.70
C ASP A 506 -21.13 -11.63 -0.65
N GLY A 507 -22.18 -12.41 -0.65
CA GLY A 507 -23.57 -11.93 -0.71
C GLY A 507 -24.28 -11.91 0.65
N GLY A 508 -25.60 -11.98 0.61
CA GLY A 508 -26.43 -12.02 1.80
C GLY A 508 -26.38 -10.71 2.58
N GLN A 509 -26.11 -10.78 3.89
CA GLN A 509 -25.97 -9.58 4.72
C GLN A 509 -24.65 -8.81 4.50
N THR A 510 -23.76 -9.34 3.68
CA THR A 510 -22.50 -8.68 3.34
C THR A 510 -22.65 -7.78 2.12
N ALA A 511 -23.63 -8.05 1.24
CA ALA A 511 -23.86 -7.28 0.01
C ALA A 511 -24.18 -5.81 0.32
N VAL A 512 -23.18 -4.95 0.17
CA VAL A 512 -23.25 -3.51 0.46
C VAL A 512 -22.59 -2.73 -0.68
N MET A 513 -23.25 -1.65 -1.08
CA MET A 513 -22.65 -0.63 -1.95
C MET A 513 -22.66 0.71 -1.22
N THR A 514 -21.56 1.45 -1.34
CA THR A 514 -21.38 2.77 -0.72
C THR A 514 -21.11 3.83 -1.77
N PHE A 515 -21.57 5.04 -1.51
CA PHE A 515 -21.28 6.22 -2.31
C PHE A 515 -21.02 7.40 -1.37
N MET A 516 -19.94 8.17 -1.62
CA MET A 516 -19.52 9.32 -0.81
C MET A 516 -19.50 9.01 0.69
N GLY A 517 -18.91 7.84 1.05
CA GLY A 517 -18.80 7.40 2.45
C GLY A 517 -20.10 6.91 3.10
N LYS A 518 -21.23 6.84 2.36
CA LYS A 518 -22.54 6.41 2.87
C LYS A 518 -22.95 5.08 2.22
N GLN A 519 -23.64 4.21 2.98
CA GLN A 519 -24.27 3.03 2.41
C GLN A 519 -25.55 3.45 1.66
N ILE A 520 -25.68 3.04 0.40
CA ILE A 520 -26.84 3.32 -0.45
C ILE A 520 -27.79 2.11 -0.60
N SER A 521 -27.26 0.89 -0.50
CA SER A 521 -28.05 -0.35 -0.61
C SER A 521 -28.69 -0.74 0.72
N ARG A 522 -29.86 -1.40 0.65
CA ARG A 522 -30.58 -1.90 1.82
C ARG A 522 -30.22 -3.35 2.14
N ILE A 523 -30.28 -3.70 3.41
CA ILE A 523 -29.98 -5.04 3.90
C ILE A 523 -31.28 -5.75 4.33
N GLY A 524 -31.52 -6.90 3.70
CA GLY A 524 -32.65 -7.76 4.05
C GLY A 524 -32.39 -8.62 5.27
N LYS A 525 -33.48 -9.02 5.95
CA LYS A 525 -33.43 -9.93 7.11
C LYS A 525 -33.45 -11.39 6.71
N TYR A 526 -32.62 -12.19 7.36
CA TYR A 526 -32.97 -13.57 7.66
C TYR A 526 -34.06 -13.59 8.74
N ASP A 527 -34.96 -14.58 8.76
CA ASP A 527 -35.93 -14.77 9.85
C ASP A 527 -35.21 -14.69 11.21
N GLY A 528 -35.54 -13.68 12.01
CA GLY A 528 -34.89 -13.38 13.29
C GLY A 528 -33.55 -12.65 13.22
N GLY A 529 -33.03 -12.30 12.04
CA GLY A 529 -31.75 -11.62 11.85
C GLY A 529 -31.80 -10.09 11.96
N LYS A 530 -30.61 -9.47 12.01
CA LYS A 530 -30.44 -8.01 12.02
C LYS A 530 -30.59 -7.42 10.61
N THR A 531 -31.07 -6.18 10.51
CA THR A 531 -31.13 -5.39 9.25
C THR A 531 -29.85 -4.60 8.98
N SER A 532 -28.82 -4.79 9.79
CA SER A 532 -27.51 -4.16 9.56
C SER A 532 -26.62 -5.04 8.69
N ALA A 533 -25.79 -4.41 7.86
CA ALA A 533 -24.77 -5.08 7.10
C ALA A 533 -23.83 -5.89 8.03
N ARG A 534 -23.28 -6.98 7.52
CA ARG A 534 -22.23 -7.70 8.22
C ARG A 534 -20.97 -6.81 8.23
N ALA A 535 -20.29 -6.77 9.36
CA ALA A 535 -19.02 -6.06 9.48
C ALA A 535 -17.95 -6.77 8.65
N THR A 536 -17.09 -5.98 7.99
CA THR A 536 -15.97 -6.42 7.16
C THR A 536 -14.70 -5.72 7.59
N SER A 537 -13.55 -6.20 7.15
CA SER A 537 -12.24 -5.58 7.41
C SER A 537 -11.77 -4.67 6.28
N GLU A 538 -12.42 -4.75 5.13
CA GLU A 538 -12.05 -4.06 3.91
C GLU A 538 -13.26 -3.88 2.99
N ILE A 539 -13.09 -3.01 1.99
CA ILE A 539 -13.98 -2.85 0.85
C ILE A 539 -13.15 -2.88 -0.44
N ILE A 540 -13.78 -3.21 -1.57
CA ILE A 540 -13.27 -2.80 -2.88
C ILE A 540 -13.77 -1.38 -3.10
N GLY A 541 -12.92 -0.47 -3.53
CA GLY A 541 -13.33 0.91 -3.75
C GLY A 541 -12.40 1.70 -4.64
N VAL A 542 -12.79 2.93 -4.94
CA VAL A 542 -12.04 3.87 -5.76
C VAL A 542 -12.38 5.31 -5.43
N GLY A 543 -11.42 6.18 -5.69
CA GLY A 543 -11.53 7.61 -5.56
C GLY A 543 -11.46 8.09 -4.11
N ARG A 544 -10.87 9.26 -3.95
CA ARG A 544 -10.86 9.99 -2.69
C ARG A 544 -11.46 11.36 -2.90
N SER A 545 -12.36 11.78 -1.99
CA SER A 545 -12.98 13.09 -2.03
C SER A 545 -12.92 13.78 -0.67
N ASP A 546 -12.39 14.99 -0.65
CA ASP A 546 -12.35 15.83 0.56
C ASP A 546 -13.75 16.39 0.94
N LEU A 547 -14.75 16.19 0.09
CA LEU A 547 -16.16 16.48 0.42
C LEU A 547 -16.73 15.48 1.45
N ILE A 548 -16.05 14.36 1.67
CA ILE A 548 -16.42 13.36 2.68
C ILE A 548 -15.74 13.74 4.00
N ASP A 549 -16.52 14.14 5.01
CA ASP A 549 -15.98 14.37 6.35
C ASP A 549 -15.77 13.01 7.08
N PRO A 550 -14.53 12.57 7.29
CA PRO A 550 -14.24 11.30 7.94
C PRO A 550 -14.68 11.28 9.42
N ASN A 551 -14.88 12.46 10.03
CA ASN A 551 -15.22 12.63 11.45
C ASN A 551 -16.70 12.93 11.69
N ALA A 552 -17.52 13.14 10.66
CA ALA A 552 -18.97 13.36 10.83
C ALA A 552 -19.60 12.17 11.58
N LYS A 553 -20.55 12.42 12.49
CA LYS A 553 -21.22 11.38 13.28
C LYS A 553 -22.30 10.66 12.48
#